data_7fe20f40511e04dc87bde781a546d20f
#
_entry.id   7fe20f40511e04dc87bde781a546d20f
#
_cell.length_a   1.000
_cell.length_b   1.000
_cell.length_c   1.000
_cell.angle_alpha   90.00
_cell.angle_beta   90.00
_cell.angle_gamma   90.00
#
_symmetry.space_group_name_H-M   'P 1'
#
loop_
_entity.id
_entity.type
_entity.pdbx_description
1 polymer ?
#
loop_
_entity_poly.entity_id
_entity_poly.type
_entity_poly.pdbx_seq_one_letter_code
_entity_poly.pdbx_strand_id
1 'polypeptide(L)'
;MGVSVYYTCTRNHNLTGSEEQEIRAIIDKYNAGFELKDIGETFYVYDYDQDEPTVIFAGSTKLPLSNDFEDTLNALYYWLACLTDIRRSISSGDWHVHLDDTDAVWDEETGWQMPEG
;
A
#
# COMPACT_ATOMS: atom_id res chain seq x y z
N MET A 1 -3.19 -3.66 -20.68
CA MET A 1 -3.45 -2.66 -19.67
C MET A 1 -3.08 -3.18 -18.28
N GLY A 2 -2.37 -2.38 -17.52
CA GLY A 2 -1.97 -2.76 -16.18
C GLY A 2 -3.01 -2.38 -15.15
N VAL A 3 -3.00 -3.09 -14.05
CA VAL A 3 -3.80 -2.76 -12.87
C VAL A 3 -2.84 -2.37 -11.76
N SER A 4 -3.10 -1.26 -11.11
CA SER A 4 -2.27 -0.78 -10.01
C SER A 4 -3.09 -0.58 -8.74
N VAL A 5 -2.45 -0.81 -7.60
CA VAL A 5 -3.02 -0.43 -6.32
C VAL A 5 -2.46 0.93 -5.94
N TYR A 6 -3.34 1.85 -5.56
CA TYR A 6 -2.99 3.21 -5.16
C TYR A 6 -3.28 3.39 -3.68
N TYR A 7 -2.42 4.12 -3.00
CA TYR A 7 -2.57 4.30 -1.56
C TYR A 7 -2.14 5.71 -1.16
N THR A 8 -2.93 6.33 -0.29
CA THR A 8 -2.70 7.68 0.19
C THR A 8 -3.15 7.76 1.65
N CYS A 9 -2.39 8.48 2.46
CA CYS A 9 -2.77 8.79 3.83
C CYS A 9 -2.55 10.27 4.09
N THR A 10 -3.54 10.93 4.68
CA THR A 10 -3.45 12.33 5.07
C THR A 10 -3.62 12.47 6.57
N ARG A 11 -2.93 13.45 7.16
CA ARG A 11 -2.94 13.67 8.59
C ARG A 11 -2.56 15.13 8.88
N ASN A 12 -2.96 15.62 10.05
CA ASN A 12 -2.69 17.01 10.45
C ASN A 12 -1.21 17.31 10.71
N HIS A 13 -0.42 16.29 10.89
CA HIS A 13 1.01 16.46 11.21
C HIS A 13 1.82 15.38 10.49
N ASN A 14 3.07 15.69 10.23
CA ASN A 14 3.98 14.81 9.50
C ASN A 14 4.30 13.55 10.30
N LEU A 15 4.83 12.54 9.59
CA LEU A 15 5.36 11.34 10.24
C LEU A 15 6.52 11.71 11.17
N THR A 16 6.57 11.03 12.32
CA THR A 16 7.74 11.13 13.19
C THR A 16 8.87 10.29 12.61
N GLY A 17 10.11 10.53 13.09
CA GLY A 17 11.24 9.72 12.68
C GLY A 17 11.04 8.23 12.94
N SER A 18 10.45 7.88 14.10
CA SER A 18 10.15 6.50 14.44
C SER A 18 9.14 5.88 13.48
N GLU A 19 8.10 6.63 13.13
CA GLU A 19 7.08 6.16 12.20
C GLU A 19 7.68 5.91 10.82
N GLU A 20 8.52 6.83 10.34
CA GLU A 20 9.20 6.66 9.06
C GLU A 20 10.08 5.41 9.03
N GLN A 21 10.82 5.16 10.11
CA GLN A 21 11.67 3.97 10.21
C GLN A 21 10.86 2.69 10.20
N GLU A 22 9.73 2.67 10.90
CA GLU A 22 8.86 1.49 10.92
C GLU A 22 8.27 1.22 9.55
N ILE A 23 7.81 2.27 8.86
CA ILE A 23 7.26 2.13 7.51
C ILE A 23 8.31 1.58 6.56
N ARG A 24 9.53 2.11 6.60
CA ARG A 24 10.61 1.62 5.74
C ARG A 24 10.95 0.16 6.02
N ALA A 25 10.99 -0.22 7.29
CA ALA A 25 11.27 -1.60 7.66
C ALA A 25 10.20 -2.56 7.14
N ILE A 26 8.92 -2.15 7.23
CA ILE A 26 7.81 -2.93 6.72
C ILE A 26 7.92 -3.07 5.19
N ILE A 27 8.16 -1.96 4.50
CA ILE A 27 8.27 -1.97 3.04
C ILE A 27 9.44 -2.85 2.59
N ASP A 28 10.60 -2.71 3.23
CA ASP A 28 11.78 -3.51 2.89
C ASP A 28 11.52 -5.00 3.10
N LYS A 29 10.84 -5.35 4.18
CA LYS A 29 10.49 -6.74 4.49
C LYS A 29 9.60 -7.34 3.41
N TYR A 30 8.55 -6.61 3.03
CA TYR A 30 7.61 -7.11 2.02
C TYR A 30 8.25 -7.13 0.62
N ASN A 31 9.04 -6.13 0.28
CA ASN A 31 9.74 -6.11 -1.01
C ASN A 31 10.73 -7.28 -1.12
N ALA A 32 11.45 -7.57 -0.05
CA ALA A 32 12.39 -8.68 -0.05
C ALA A 32 11.70 -10.04 -0.19
N GLY A 33 10.50 -10.17 0.38
CA GLY A 33 9.74 -11.43 0.35
C GLY A 33 8.81 -11.59 -0.84
N PHE A 34 8.71 -10.59 -1.71
CA PHE A 34 7.78 -10.65 -2.83
C PHE A 34 8.30 -11.61 -3.90
N GLU A 35 7.54 -12.66 -4.17
CA GLU A 35 7.96 -13.73 -5.09
C GLU A 35 7.75 -13.41 -6.57
N LEU A 36 6.91 -12.43 -6.88
CA LEU A 36 6.52 -12.12 -8.26
C LEU A 36 7.27 -10.91 -8.83
N LYS A 37 8.50 -10.68 -8.40
CA LYS A 37 9.32 -9.53 -8.82
C LYS A 37 9.58 -9.51 -10.32
N ASP A 38 9.61 -10.68 -10.94
CA ASP A 38 9.92 -10.80 -12.36
C ASP A 38 8.77 -10.35 -13.25
N ILE A 39 7.54 -10.33 -12.73
CA ILE A 39 6.36 -10.01 -13.51
C ILE A 39 5.57 -8.82 -12.95
N GLY A 40 5.93 -8.32 -11.78
CA GLY A 40 5.26 -7.17 -11.16
C GLY A 40 6.26 -6.24 -10.51
N GLU A 41 5.79 -5.07 -10.12
CA GLU A 41 6.60 -4.07 -9.43
C GLU A 41 6.64 -4.35 -7.94
N THR A 42 7.71 -3.90 -7.29
CA THR A 42 7.78 -3.87 -5.84
C THR A 42 7.07 -2.64 -5.31
N PHE A 43 6.80 -2.63 -4.00
CA PHE A 43 6.07 -1.54 -3.35
C PHE A 43 6.87 -0.24 -3.44
N TYR A 44 6.21 0.83 -3.84
CA TYR A 44 6.85 2.12 -4.09
C TYR A 44 6.07 3.23 -3.40
N VAL A 45 6.81 4.13 -2.77
CA VAL A 45 6.25 5.32 -2.12
C VAL A 45 6.77 6.54 -2.87
N TYR A 46 5.85 7.44 -3.23
CA TYR A 46 6.22 8.66 -3.93
C TYR A 46 6.99 9.61 -3.02
N ASP A 47 7.94 10.32 -3.60
CA ASP A 47 8.50 11.51 -2.96
C ASP A 47 7.44 12.60 -3.08
N TYR A 48 6.86 12.97 -1.96
CA TYR A 48 5.85 14.01 -1.96
C TYR A 48 6.45 15.32 -1.46
N ASP A 49 5.85 16.40 -1.91
CA ASP A 49 6.31 17.75 -1.58
C ASP A 49 6.01 18.04 -0.10
N GLN A 50 7.04 18.40 0.65
CA GLN A 50 6.87 18.77 2.06
C GLN A 50 6.05 20.04 2.25
N ASP A 51 5.78 20.76 1.18
CA ASP A 51 4.89 21.93 1.21
C ASP A 51 3.42 21.54 1.34
N GLU A 52 3.09 20.25 1.19
CA GLU A 52 1.75 19.73 1.45
C GLU A 52 1.77 18.87 2.70
N PRO A 53 1.67 19.47 3.89
CA PRO A 53 1.86 18.73 5.14
C PRO A 53 0.73 17.74 5.45
N THR A 54 -0.38 17.79 4.73
CA THR A 54 -1.49 16.88 4.97
C THR A 54 -1.25 15.48 4.42
N VAL A 55 -0.42 15.34 3.38
CA VAL A 55 -0.12 14.04 2.80
C VAL A 55 1.13 13.48 3.46
N ILE A 56 0.97 12.42 4.25
CA ILE A 56 2.09 11.81 4.96
C ILE A 56 2.58 10.52 4.30
N PHE A 57 1.80 9.98 3.37
CA PHE A 57 2.14 8.71 2.70
C PHE A 57 1.34 8.62 1.40
N ALA A 58 2.02 8.34 0.30
CA ALA A 58 1.36 8.19 -0.99
C ALA A 58 2.22 7.34 -1.91
N GLY A 59 1.58 6.54 -2.73
CA GLY A 59 2.29 5.74 -3.70
C GLY A 59 1.36 4.91 -4.56
N SER A 60 1.97 4.11 -5.41
CA SER A 60 1.25 3.13 -6.20
C SER A 60 2.17 1.96 -6.54
N THR A 61 1.58 0.79 -6.74
CA THR A 61 2.32 -0.41 -7.13
C THR A 61 1.54 -1.12 -8.23
N LYS A 62 2.19 -1.31 -9.35
CA LYS A 62 1.59 -2.01 -10.49
C LYS A 62 1.56 -3.51 -10.21
N LEU A 63 0.39 -4.11 -10.37
CA LEU A 63 0.23 -5.55 -10.16
C LEU A 63 0.74 -6.32 -11.37
N PRO A 64 1.20 -7.57 -11.17
CA PRO A 64 1.71 -8.35 -12.30
C PRO A 64 0.63 -8.65 -13.32
N LEU A 65 1.01 -8.56 -14.59
CA LEU A 65 0.17 -8.96 -15.72
C LEU A 65 0.59 -10.35 -16.10
N SER A 66 -0.14 -11.34 -15.62
CA SER A 66 0.12 -12.74 -15.90
C SER A 66 -1.09 -13.35 -16.62
N ASN A 67 -0.86 -14.42 -17.34
CA ASN A 67 -1.95 -15.20 -17.91
C ASN A 67 -2.78 -15.87 -16.80
N ASP A 68 -2.24 -15.94 -15.61
CA ASP A 68 -2.91 -16.50 -14.46
C ASP A 68 -3.43 -15.37 -13.57
N PHE A 69 -4.75 -15.23 -13.50
CA PHE A 69 -5.40 -14.22 -12.70
C PHE A 69 -5.06 -14.37 -11.20
N GLU A 70 -4.75 -15.58 -10.75
CA GLU A 70 -4.37 -15.82 -9.36
C GLU A 70 -3.10 -15.07 -8.98
N ASP A 71 -2.14 -14.93 -9.90
CA ASP A 71 -0.92 -14.18 -9.63
C ASP A 71 -1.24 -12.72 -9.31
N THR A 72 -2.16 -12.12 -10.07
CA THR A 72 -2.58 -10.75 -9.83
C THR A 72 -3.25 -10.61 -8.47
N LEU A 73 -4.16 -11.54 -8.12
CA LEU A 73 -4.83 -11.52 -6.82
C LEU A 73 -3.86 -11.75 -5.68
N ASN A 74 -2.93 -12.67 -5.83
CA ASN A 74 -1.93 -12.95 -4.79
C ASN A 74 -1.07 -11.72 -4.53
N ALA A 75 -0.66 -11.02 -5.57
CA ALA A 75 0.11 -9.79 -5.44
C ALA A 75 -0.73 -8.70 -4.76
N LEU A 76 -1.98 -8.55 -5.15
CA LEU A 76 -2.87 -7.57 -4.54
C LEU A 76 -2.99 -7.80 -3.03
N TYR A 77 -3.32 -9.02 -2.61
CA TYR A 77 -3.48 -9.31 -1.19
C TYR A 77 -2.16 -9.20 -0.43
N TYR A 78 -1.05 -9.53 -1.07
CA TYR A 78 0.26 -9.36 -0.47
C TYR A 78 0.52 -7.87 -0.14
N TRP A 79 0.27 -6.98 -1.09
CA TRP A 79 0.47 -5.55 -0.87
C TRP A 79 -0.57 -4.96 0.08
N LEU A 80 -1.79 -5.49 0.09
CA LEU A 80 -2.78 -5.07 1.08
C LEU A 80 -2.34 -5.46 2.50
N ALA A 81 -1.67 -6.60 2.66
CA ALA A 81 -1.10 -6.98 3.95
C ALA A 81 0.01 -6.01 4.36
N CYS A 82 0.85 -5.60 3.42
CA CYS A 82 1.88 -4.58 3.66
C CYS A 82 1.25 -3.28 4.15
N LEU A 83 0.23 -2.80 3.45
CA LEU A 83 -0.49 -1.57 3.81
C LEU A 83 -1.19 -1.71 5.16
N THR A 84 -1.68 -2.89 5.49
CA THR A 84 -2.29 -3.17 6.79
C THR A 84 -1.27 -2.96 7.92
N ASP A 85 -0.07 -3.52 7.75
CA ASP A 85 0.98 -3.36 8.74
C ASP A 85 1.41 -1.90 8.86
N ILE A 86 1.50 -1.19 7.75
CA ILE A 86 1.85 0.23 7.76
C ILE A 86 0.79 1.03 8.53
N ARG A 87 -0.49 0.82 8.24
CA ARG A 87 -1.56 1.53 8.91
C ARG A 87 -1.55 1.26 10.43
N ARG A 88 -1.26 0.05 10.83
CA ARG A 88 -1.21 -0.32 12.24
C ARG A 88 0.00 0.27 12.97
N SER A 89 1.05 0.65 12.24
CA SER A 89 2.25 1.21 12.83
C SER A 89 2.16 2.71 13.07
N ILE A 90 1.20 3.39 12.45
CA ILE A 90 1.00 4.83 12.63
C ILE A 90 -0.39 5.10 13.18
N SER A 91 -0.48 6.08 14.09
CA SER A 91 -1.75 6.46 14.70
C SER A 91 -2.41 7.56 13.92
N SER A 92 -3.74 7.54 13.86
CA SER A 92 -4.58 8.52 13.17
C SER A 92 -4.27 8.61 11.68
N GLY A 93 -4.98 9.46 10.98
CA GLY A 93 -4.81 9.65 9.54
C GLY A 93 -6.00 9.13 8.76
N ASP A 94 -6.25 9.75 7.63
CA ASP A 94 -7.29 9.33 6.69
C ASP A 94 -6.64 8.55 5.56
N TRP A 95 -7.01 7.30 5.43
CA TRP A 95 -6.45 6.39 4.44
C TRP A 95 -7.39 6.19 3.26
N HIS A 96 -6.82 6.16 2.07
CA HIS A 96 -7.53 5.78 0.87
C HIS A 96 -6.66 4.79 0.09
N VAL A 97 -7.15 3.57 -0.05
CA VAL A 97 -6.48 2.52 -0.82
C VAL A 97 -7.46 2.02 -1.86
N HIS A 98 -7.06 2.00 -3.12
CA HIS A 98 -7.96 1.59 -4.18
C HIS A 98 -7.20 0.98 -5.36
N LEU A 99 -7.90 0.13 -6.10
CA LEU A 99 -7.54 -0.20 -7.46
C LEU A 99 -8.11 0.88 -8.38
N ASP A 100 -7.98 0.73 -9.68
CA ASP A 100 -8.34 1.79 -10.64
C ASP A 100 -9.68 2.46 -10.34
N ASP A 101 -10.72 1.67 -10.04
CA ASP A 101 -12.06 2.21 -9.79
C ASP A 101 -12.79 1.52 -8.64
N THR A 102 -12.07 0.74 -7.83
CA THR A 102 -12.66 0.02 -6.71
C THR A 102 -11.89 0.32 -5.43
N ASP A 103 -12.57 0.87 -4.44
CA ASP A 103 -11.95 1.20 -3.16
C ASP A 103 -11.79 -0.05 -2.29
N ALA A 104 -10.64 -0.17 -1.63
CA ALA A 104 -10.44 -1.17 -0.60
C ALA A 104 -11.17 -0.75 0.67
N VAL A 105 -11.52 -1.71 1.49
CA VAL A 105 -12.26 -1.51 2.74
C VAL A 105 -11.36 -1.88 3.92
N TRP A 106 -11.38 -1.05 4.97
CA TRP A 106 -10.64 -1.35 6.18
C TRP A 106 -11.49 -2.14 7.17
N ASP A 107 -10.93 -3.24 7.65
CA ASP A 107 -11.52 -4.07 8.70
C ASP A 107 -10.55 -4.11 9.87
N GLU A 108 -11.05 -3.81 11.08
CA GLU A 108 -10.19 -3.73 12.27
C GLU A 108 -9.55 -5.08 12.63
N GLU A 109 -10.19 -6.18 12.29
CA GLU A 109 -9.66 -7.49 12.60
C GLU A 109 -8.71 -8.04 11.54
N THR A 110 -9.05 -7.84 10.26
CA THR A 110 -8.35 -8.48 9.16
C THR A 110 -7.51 -7.53 8.32
N GLY A 111 -7.71 -6.22 8.45
CA GLY A 111 -6.95 -5.21 7.71
C GLY A 111 -7.63 -4.83 6.41
N TRP A 112 -6.82 -4.39 5.45
CA TRP A 112 -7.34 -3.96 4.15
C TRP A 112 -7.87 -5.15 3.35
N GLN A 113 -9.08 -4.98 2.81
CA GLN A 113 -9.73 -6.01 1.99
C GLN A 113 -10.39 -5.36 0.78
N MET A 114 -10.53 -6.14 -0.28
CA MET A 114 -11.33 -5.70 -1.41
C MET A 114 -12.80 -6.05 -1.15
N PRO A 115 -13.73 -5.16 -1.52
CA PRO A 115 -15.15 -5.45 -1.34
C PRO A 115 -15.57 -6.61 -2.25
N GLU A 116 -16.47 -7.42 -1.74
CA GLU A 116 -17.09 -8.47 -2.53
C GLU A 116 -18.19 -7.85 -3.39
N GLY A 117 -18.28 -8.28 -4.59
CA GLY A 117 -19.31 -7.75 -5.45
C GLY A 117 -19.06 -7.95 -6.89
#